data_318424f766234f5a8bf9241f936b2f3b
#
_entry.id   318424f766234f5a8bf9241f936b2f3b
#
_cell.length_a   1.000
_cell.length_b   1.000
_cell.length_c   1.000
_cell.angle_alpha   90.00
_cell.angle_beta   90.00
_cell.angle_gamma   90.00
#
_symmetry.space_group_name_H-M   'P 1'
#
loop_
_entity.id
_entity.type
_entity.pdbx_description
1 polymer ?
#
loop_
_entity_poly.entity_id
_entity_poly.type
_entity_poly.pdbx_seq_one_letter_code
_entity_poly.pdbx_strand_id
1 'polypeptide(L)'
;VIAALAGCVQSPGTVATPLPTPVPSSSSTAAGVPTYNPTGTASDNLAYFNQVGGELFASSQAGAASTQGVLIVNWFVAHGFNKKNMEVTPDKTSIGLAAWNIDFSVRFGKTCILGQAGNVGFQSSTVPILATGKCLIGQTRTIDW
;
A
#
# COMPACT_ATOMS: atom_id res chain seq x y z
N VAL A 1 19.21 23.20 -68.50
CA VAL A 1 18.54 21.92 -68.29
C VAL A 1 17.98 21.97 -66.86
N ILE A 2 16.64 22.20 -66.76
CA ILE A 2 15.89 22.30 -65.47
C ILE A 2 15.15 21.02 -65.32
N ALA A 3 15.44 20.22 -64.30
CA ALA A 3 14.70 19.02 -63.94
C ALA A 3 13.69 19.38 -62.87
N ALA A 4 12.41 19.27 -63.20
CA ALA A 4 11.30 19.42 -62.20
C ALA A 4 11.04 18.08 -61.51
N LEU A 5 11.16 18.05 -60.23
CA LEU A 5 10.76 16.94 -59.34
C LEU A 5 9.32 17.15 -58.91
N ALA A 6 8.40 16.34 -59.42
CA ALA A 6 7.02 16.29 -58.97
C ALA A 6 6.95 15.48 -57.65
N GLY A 7 6.65 16.15 -56.55
CA GLY A 7 6.38 15.53 -55.25
C GLY A 7 4.92 15.05 -55.16
N CYS A 8 4.73 13.76 -54.93
CA CYS A 8 3.41 13.21 -54.59
C CYS A 8 3.03 13.60 -53.15
N VAL A 9 1.97 14.39 -53.05
CA VAL A 9 1.32 14.67 -51.75
C VAL A 9 0.38 13.51 -51.46
N GLN A 10 0.74 12.67 -50.48
CA GLN A 10 -0.18 11.68 -49.90
C GLN A 10 -1.03 12.37 -48.82
N SER A 11 -2.32 12.36 -49.04
CA SER A 11 -3.31 12.77 -48.02
C SER A 11 -3.28 11.82 -46.86
N PRO A 12 -3.21 12.33 -45.59
CA PRO A 12 -3.35 11.47 -44.43
C PRO A 12 -4.78 10.97 -44.32
N GLY A 13 -4.95 9.65 -44.44
CA GLY A 13 -6.22 8.99 -44.14
C GLY A 13 -6.59 9.21 -42.67
N THR A 14 -7.78 9.76 -42.46
CA THR A 14 -8.38 9.87 -41.11
C THR A 14 -8.64 8.47 -40.57
N VAL A 15 -7.78 8.02 -39.67
CA VAL A 15 -8.04 6.83 -38.83
C VAL A 15 -9.11 7.25 -37.83
N ALA A 16 -10.31 6.71 -37.98
CA ALA A 16 -11.38 6.86 -37.01
C ALA A 16 -10.96 6.18 -35.70
N THR A 17 -10.65 6.99 -34.66
CA THR A 17 -10.42 6.52 -33.31
C THR A 17 -11.73 5.90 -32.79
N PRO A 18 -11.76 4.62 -32.36
CA PRO A 18 -12.95 4.07 -31.75
C PRO A 18 -13.29 4.83 -30.47
N LEU A 19 -14.52 5.30 -30.37
CA LEU A 19 -15.08 5.97 -29.22
C LEU A 19 -14.95 5.02 -28.02
N PRO A 20 -14.42 5.45 -26.87
CA PRO A 20 -14.33 4.60 -25.69
C PRO A 20 -15.75 4.20 -25.26
N THR A 21 -15.99 2.89 -25.21
CA THR A 21 -17.21 2.31 -24.65
C THR A 21 -17.35 2.80 -23.20
N PRO A 22 -18.52 3.30 -22.76
CA PRO A 22 -18.71 3.69 -21.39
C PRO A 22 -18.53 2.48 -20.49
N VAL A 23 -17.50 2.51 -19.66
CA VAL A 23 -17.29 1.53 -18.58
C VAL A 23 -18.48 1.70 -17.63
N PRO A 24 -19.18 0.63 -17.23
CA PRO A 24 -20.25 0.76 -16.26
C PRO A 24 -19.67 1.36 -14.99
N SER A 25 -20.16 2.53 -14.62
CA SER A 25 -19.86 3.14 -13.32
C SER A 25 -20.35 2.17 -12.26
N SER A 26 -19.42 1.53 -11.57
CA SER A 26 -19.72 0.77 -10.36
C SER A 26 -20.37 1.75 -9.39
N SER A 27 -21.65 1.60 -9.14
CA SER A 27 -22.38 2.35 -8.13
C SER A 27 -21.64 2.13 -6.81
N SER A 28 -20.98 3.15 -6.28
CA SER A 28 -20.47 3.13 -4.92
C SER A 28 -21.66 3.10 -4.00
N THR A 29 -22.06 1.92 -3.59
CA THR A 29 -22.89 1.74 -2.38
C THR A 29 -22.16 2.51 -1.28
N ALA A 30 -22.84 3.38 -0.55
CA ALA A 30 -22.28 4.13 0.56
C ALA A 30 -21.60 3.11 1.48
N ALA A 31 -20.27 3.07 1.44
CA ALA A 31 -19.49 2.14 2.23
C ALA A 31 -19.69 2.56 3.69
N GLY A 32 -20.29 1.67 4.48
CA GLY A 32 -20.36 1.85 5.94
C GLY A 32 -18.95 2.08 6.49
N VAL A 33 -18.87 2.66 7.70
CA VAL A 33 -17.58 2.84 8.37
C VAL A 33 -16.86 1.48 8.43
N PRO A 34 -15.62 1.37 7.93
CA PRO A 34 -14.89 0.11 7.97
C PRO A 34 -14.75 -0.39 9.41
N THR A 35 -14.91 -1.68 9.60
CA THR A 35 -14.77 -2.32 10.92
C THR A 35 -13.82 -3.50 10.84
N TYR A 36 -13.13 -3.78 11.94
CA TYR A 36 -12.23 -4.92 12.02
C TYR A 36 -13.02 -6.25 12.02
N ASN A 37 -12.63 -7.16 11.14
CA ASN A 37 -13.16 -8.52 11.08
C ASN A 37 -12.07 -9.54 11.46
N PRO A 38 -12.03 -10.03 12.72
CA PRO A 38 -10.97 -10.93 13.20
C PRO A 38 -10.95 -12.29 12.50
N THR A 39 -12.06 -12.71 11.89
CA THR A 39 -12.18 -13.98 11.16
C THR A 39 -12.12 -13.79 9.65
N GLY A 40 -12.02 -12.55 9.19
CA GLY A 40 -11.97 -12.20 7.78
C GLY A 40 -10.57 -12.40 7.16
N THR A 41 -10.52 -12.23 5.86
CA THR A 41 -9.29 -12.24 5.07
C THR A 41 -8.55 -10.90 5.15
N ALA A 42 -7.33 -10.84 4.58
CA ALA A 42 -6.60 -9.58 4.40
C ALA A 42 -7.43 -8.58 3.59
N SER A 43 -8.09 -9.01 2.52
CA SER A 43 -8.93 -8.13 1.69
C SER A 43 -10.12 -7.57 2.45
N ASP A 44 -10.75 -8.36 3.31
CA ASP A 44 -11.90 -7.91 4.13
C ASP A 44 -11.49 -6.84 5.14
N ASN A 45 -10.24 -6.87 5.60
CA ASN A 45 -9.71 -5.95 6.60
C ASN A 45 -8.93 -4.77 6.00
N LEU A 46 -8.69 -4.74 4.69
CA LEU A 46 -7.86 -3.71 4.06
C LEU A 46 -8.42 -2.30 4.24
N ALA A 47 -9.72 -2.13 4.09
CA ALA A 47 -10.38 -0.83 4.28
C ALA A 47 -10.21 -0.31 5.71
N TYR A 48 -10.41 -1.18 6.71
CA TYR A 48 -10.19 -0.84 8.12
C TYR A 48 -8.71 -0.55 8.42
N PHE A 49 -7.80 -1.37 7.89
CA PHE A 49 -6.36 -1.15 8.02
C PHE A 49 -5.95 0.22 7.46
N ASN A 50 -6.51 0.62 6.31
CA ASN A 50 -6.27 1.93 5.70
C ASN A 50 -6.80 3.07 6.54
N GLN A 51 -7.98 2.93 7.13
CA GLN A 51 -8.51 3.92 8.05
C GLN A 51 -7.58 4.10 9.25
N VAL A 52 -7.22 3.02 9.93
CA VAL A 52 -6.33 3.03 11.11
C VAL A 52 -4.96 3.63 10.79
N GLY A 53 -4.38 3.27 9.65
CA GLY A 53 -3.12 3.84 9.17
C GLY A 53 -3.26 5.32 8.83
N GLY A 54 -4.31 5.71 8.13
CA GLY A 54 -4.61 7.10 7.80
C GLY A 54 -4.77 7.98 9.04
N GLU A 55 -5.45 7.50 10.07
CA GLU A 55 -5.62 8.20 11.35
C GLU A 55 -4.28 8.42 12.07
N LEU A 56 -3.39 7.41 12.09
CA LEU A 56 -2.06 7.54 12.66
C LEU A 56 -1.27 8.64 11.95
N PHE A 57 -1.34 8.71 10.62
CA PHE A 57 -0.60 9.67 9.82
C PHE A 57 -1.24 11.06 9.76
N ALA A 58 -2.55 11.17 9.92
CA ALA A 58 -3.23 12.45 10.04
C ALA A 58 -3.04 13.11 11.40
N SER A 59 -2.64 12.33 12.43
CA SER A 59 -2.39 12.86 13.76
C SER A 59 -1.11 13.70 13.81
N SER A 60 -1.02 14.59 14.80
CA SER A 60 0.19 15.40 15.06
C SER A 60 1.45 14.56 15.38
N GLN A 61 1.28 13.27 15.59
CA GLN A 61 2.34 12.29 15.82
C GLN A 61 2.93 11.72 14.52
N ALA A 62 2.42 12.10 13.36
CA ALA A 62 2.80 11.54 12.07
C ALA A 62 4.31 11.55 11.82
N GLY A 63 5.00 12.65 12.18
CA GLY A 63 6.45 12.76 12.01
C GLY A 63 7.25 11.79 12.88
N ALA A 64 6.79 11.51 14.10
CA ALA A 64 7.46 10.58 15.02
C ALA A 64 7.06 9.13 14.73
N ALA A 65 5.79 8.87 14.42
CA ALA A 65 5.28 7.53 14.15
C ALA A 65 5.82 6.95 12.85
N SER A 66 6.09 7.80 11.86
CA SER A 66 6.57 7.36 10.54
C SER A 66 7.93 6.67 10.56
N THR A 67 8.68 6.79 11.66
CA THR A 67 10.03 6.24 11.80
C THR A 67 10.23 5.34 13.03
N GLN A 68 9.13 4.98 13.72
CA GLN A 68 9.18 4.16 14.93
C GLN A 68 8.23 2.98 14.85
N GLY A 69 8.76 1.81 14.56
CA GLY A 69 7.99 0.58 14.47
C GLY A 69 7.20 0.24 15.74
N VAL A 70 7.71 0.61 16.92
CA VAL A 70 7.00 0.43 18.21
C VAL A 70 5.67 1.18 18.23
N LEU A 71 5.66 2.44 17.80
CA LEU A 71 4.45 3.26 17.78
C LEU A 71 3.44 2.72 16.77
N ILE A 72 3.91 2.33 15.59
CA ILE A 72 3.06 1.74 14.54
C ILE A 72 2.42 0.46 15.05
N VAL A 73 3.20 -0.49 15.56
CA VAL A 73 2.67 -1.77 16.05
C VAL A 73 1.67 -1.55 17.17
N ASN A 74 2.00 -0.72 18.17
CA ASN A 74 1.11 -0.46 19.30
C ASN A 74 -0.19 0.21 18.86
N TRP A 75 -0.15 1.12 17.89
CA TRP A 75 -1.34 1.75 17.33
C TRP A 75 -2.28 0.72 16.68
N PHE A 76 -1.76 -0.14 15.81
CA PHE A 76 -2.56 -1.17 15.18
C PHE A 76 -3.10 -2.20 16.20
N VAL A 77 -2.32 -2.56 17.20
CA VAL A 77 -2.76 -3.43 18.30
C VAL A 77 -3.90 -2.80 19.10
N ALA A 78 -3.81 -1.50 19.40
CA ALA A 78 -4.90 -0.77 20.08
C ALA A 78 -6.20 -0.75 19.26
N HIS A 79 -6.10 -0.90 17.93
CA HIS A 79 -7.24 -1.00 17.01
C HIS A 79 -7.65 -2.44 16.69
N GLY A 80 -7.22 -3.42 17.50
CA GLY A 80 -7.69 -4.80 17.46
C GLY A 80 -6.84 -5.78 16.65
N PHE A 81 -5.79 -5.33 15.97
CA PHE A 81 -4.91 -6.24 15.23
C PHE A 81 -4.05 -7.08 16.18
N ASN A 82 -3.89 -8.36 15.84
CA ASN A 82 -3.15 -9.28 16.69
C ASN A 82 -1.63 -9.10 16.53
N LYS A 83 -0.95 -8.67 17.59
CA LYS A 83 0.50 -8.47 17.62
C LYS A 83 1.30 -9.69 17.14
N LYS A 84 0.85 -10.91 17.44
CA LYS A 84 1.52 -12.16 17.04
C LYS A 84 1.52 -12.40 15.53
N ASN A 85 0.61 -11.75 14.82
CA ASN A 85 0.49 -11.82 13.36
C ASN A 85 1.19 -10.66 12.67
N MET A 86 1.91 -9.81 13.41
CA MET A 86 2.57 -8.64 12.87
C MET A 86 4.06 -8.88 12.65
N GLU A 87 4.59 -8.23 11.64
CA GLU A 87 6.02 -8.08 11.39
C GLU A 87 6.32 -6.60 11.18
N VAL A 88 7.52 -6.16 11.52
CA VAL A 88 7.97 -4.79 11.35
C VAL A 88 9.47 -4.74 11.05
N THR A 89 9.88 -3.84 10.17
CA THR A 89 11.30 -3.61 9.88
C THR A 89 11.99 -2.85 11.00
N PRO A 90 13.34 -2.89 11.07
CA PRO A 90 14.09 -2.09 12.03
C PRO A 90 13.90 -0.58 11.79
N ASP A 91 13.92 0.21 12.88
CA ASP A 91 13.85 1.68 12.85
C ASP A 91 15.14 2.33 12.32
N LYS A 92 16.19 1.53 12.16
CA LYS A 92 17.49 1.98 11.66
C LYS A 92 17.98 1.09 10.54
N THR A 93 18.68 1.69 9.60
CA THR A 93 19.40 0.99 8.54
C THR A 93 20.58 0.19 9.09
N SER A 94 21.17 -0.70 8.28
CA SER A 94 22.35 -1.49 8.65
C SER A 94 23.58 -0.66 9.02
N ILE A 95 23.64 0.60 8.60
CA ILE A 95 24.72 1.55 8.95
C ILE A 95 24.31 2.50 10.07
N GLY A 96 23.21 2.24 10.78
CA GLY A 96 22.80 2.97 11.97
C GLY A 96 22.04 4.27 11.75
N LEU A 97 21.73 4.64 10.50
CA LEU A 97 20.91 5.81 10.19
C LEU A 97 19.43 5.50 10.44
N ALA A 98 18.64 6.51 10.78
CA ALA A 98 17.19 6.37 10.88
C ALA A 98 16.62 5.87 9.53
N ALA A 99 15.70 4.91 9.59
CA ALA A 99 14.99 4.44 8.41
C ALA A 99 14.05 5.54 7.89
N TRP A 100 13.99 5.72 6.58
CA TRP A 100 13.09 6.69 5.96
C TRP A 100 11.65 6.22 5.93
N ASN A 101 11.49 4.90 5.86
CA ASN A 101 10.21 4.22 5.89
C ASN A 101 10.31 3.02 6.82
N ILE A 102 9.20 2.72 7.48
CA ILE A 102 9.00 1.49 8.24
C ILE A 102 7.98 0.66 7.48
N ASP A 103 8.39 -0.53 7.09
CA ASP A 103 7.47 -1.51 6.54
C ASP A 103 6.96 -2.40 7.66
N PHE A 104 5.68 -2.66 7.67
CA PHE A 104 5.05 -3.54 8.64
C PHE A 104 3.95 -4.34 7.98
N SER A 105 3.52 -5.40 8.63
CA SER A 105 2.49 -6.26 8.07
C SER A 105 1.61 -6.87 9.15
N VAL A 106 0.42 -7.30 8.72
CA VAL A 106 -0.47 -8.15 9.49
C VAL A 106 -0.85 -9.35 8.64
N ARG A 107 -0.67 -10.56 9.19
CA ARG A 107 -0.99 -11.81 8.52
C ARG A 107 -2.41 -12.27 8.82
N PHE A 108 -3.13 -12.68 7.78
CA PHE A 108 -4.44 -13.30 7.78
C PHE A 108 -4.37 -14.65 7.05
N GLY A 109 -4.09 -15.71 7.78
CA GLY A 109 -3.93 -17.05 7.18
C GLY A 109 -2.76 -17.08 6.17
N LYS A 110 -3.10 -17.21 4.87
CA LYS A 110 -2.13 -17.28 3.76
C LYS A 110 -1.95 -15.96 3.01
N THR A 111 -2.55 -14.89 3.50
CA THR A 111 -2.44 -13.54 2.93
C THR A 111 -2.00 -12.55 4.00
N CYS A 112 -1.41 -11.44 3.56
CA CYS A 112 -0.94 -10.38 4.43
C CYS A 112 -1.48 -9.04 3.95
N ILE A 113 -1.69 -8.10 4.87
CA ILE A 113 -1.73 -6.69 4.56
C ILE A 113 -0.35 -6.14 4.86
N LEU A 114 0.28 -5.51 3.87
CA LEU A 114 1.49 -4.73 4.06
C LEU A 114 1.11 -3.28 4.30
N GLY A 115 1.79 -2.63 5.22
CA GLY A 115 1.76 -1.18 5.42
C GLY A 115 3.17 -0.63 5.29
N GLN A 116 3.31 0.50 4.63
CA GLN A 116 4.52 1.29 4.60
C GLN A 116 4.23 2.66 5.17
N ALA A 117 5.04 3.07 6.11
CA ALA A 117 4.91 4.31 6.84
C ALA A 117 6.23 5.10 6.75
N GLY A 118 6.18 6.35 6.28
CA GLY A 118 7.41 7.13 6.13
C GLY A 118 7.18 8.54 5.64
N ASN A 119 8.24 9.16 5.14
CA ASN A 119 8.23 10.55 4.68
C ASN A 119 7.27 10.83 3.50
N VAL A 120 6.88 9.78 2.77
CA VAL A 120 5.91 9.86 1.67
C VAL A 120 4.47 9.58 2.12
N GLY A 121 4.25 9.41 3.42
CA GLY A 121 2.94 9.11 3.99
C GLY A 121 2.74 7.62 4.25
N PHE A 122 1.47 7.22 4.28
CA PHE A 122 1.04 5.85 4.53
C PHE A 122 0.50 5.21 3.24
N GLN A 123 0.95 3.99 2.97
CA GLN A 123 0.45 3.16 1.87
C GLN A 123 0.24 1.73 2.34
N SER A 124 -0.67 1.01 1.71
CA SER A 124 -0.91 -0.38 2.01
C SER A 124 -1.27 -1.20 0.77
N SER A 125 -1.09 -2.52 0.88
CA SER A 125 -1.48 -3.47 -0.14
C SER A 125 -1.71 -4.86 0.46
N THR A 126 -2.44 -5.72 -0.25
CA THR A 126 -2.57 -7.13 0.10
C THR A 126 -1.66 -7.98 -0.76
N VAL A 127 -0.97 -8.93 -0.14
CA VAL A 127 -0.05 -9.85 -0.82
C VAL A 127 -0.22 -11.28 -0.28
N PRO A 128 0.13 -12.31 -1.03
CA PRO A 128 0.25 -13.65 -0.48
C PRO A 128 1.42 -13.74 0.51
N ILE A 129 1.33 -14.68 1.46
CA ILE A 129 2.45 -15.02 2.33
C ILE A 129 3.64 -15.53 1.51
N LEU A 130 4.84 -15.17 1.90
CA LEU A 130 6.07 -15.66 1.25
C LEU A 130 6.27 -17.16 1.54
N ALA A 131 7.07 -17.83 0.71
CA ALA A 131 7.44 -19.23 0.92
C ALA A 131 8.15 -19.48 2.27
N THR A 132 8.75 -18.44 2.85
CA THR A 132 9.37 -18.44 4.18
C THR A 132 8.35 -18.42 5.33
N GLY A 133 7.06 -18.28 5.04
CA GLY A 133 6.01 -18.09 6.04
C GLY A 133 5.90 -16.68 6.60
N LYS A 134 6.69 -15.74 6.06
CA LYS A 134 6.67 -14.32 6.42
C LYS A 134 5.84 -13.49 5.45
N CYS A 135 5.51 -12.26 5.86
CA CYS A 135 4.87 -11.26 5.02
C CYS A 135 5.88 -10.27 4.43
N LEU A 136 6.92 -9.92 5.19
CA LEU A 136 7.94 -8.95 4.78
C LEU A 136 9.17 -9.63 4.18
N ILE A 137 9.76 -8.98 3.17
CA ILE A 137 11.05 -9.34 2.60
C ILE A 137 12.15 -8.63 3.39
N GLY A 138 13.24 -9.33 3.68
CA GLY A 138 14.39 -8.77 4.37
C GLY A 138 14.34 -8.94 5.89
N GLN A 139 15.03 -8.03 6.60
CA GLN A 139 15.14 -8.10 8.04
C GLN A 139 13.89 -7.52 8.74
N THR A 140 13.41 -8.25 9.72
CA THR A 140 12.39 -7.79 10.65
C THR A 140 12.96 -7.74 12.05
N ARG A 141 12.50 -6.80 12.88
CA ARG A 141 12.85 -6.79 14.31
C ARG A 141 11.88 -7.66 15.10
N THR A 142 12.35 -8.20 16.21
CA THR A 142 11.49 -8.89 17.17
C THR A 142 10.50 -7.91 17.80
N ILE A 143 9.24 -8.33 17.94
CA ILE A 143 8.19 -7.58 18.63
C ILE A 143 8.02 -8.21 20.01
N ASP A 144 8.84 -7.79 20.96
CA ASP A 144 8.97 -8.36 22.32
C ASP A 144 8.55 -7.40 23.45
N TRP A 145 7.87 -6.29 23.08
CA TRP A 145 7.33 -5.29 24.02
C TRP A 145 5.81 -5.38 24.16
#